data_ce729f1271c5ee4544f603bf3527077f
#
_entry.id   ce729f1271c5ee4544f603bf3527077f
#
_cell.length_a   1.000
_cell.length_b   1.000
_cell.length_c   1.000
_cell.angle_alpha   90.00
_cell.angle_beta   90.00
_cell.angle_gamma   90.00
#
_symmetry.space_group_name_H-M   'P 1'
#
loop_
_entity.id
_entity.type
_entity.pdbx_description
1 polymer ?
#
loop_
_entity_poly.entity_id
_entity_poly.type
_entity_poly.pdbx_seq_one_letter_code
_entity_poly.pdbx_strand_id
1 'polypeptide(L)'
;MAGKTKSQKKKALDMRSKMYLVLALCSVMLLVSVGISLVLIGGIDLGGADAQSVSTVDSASMVVESGYNKEENTIDTQAYTSTILEQSADAGDSYVDETLFLGDSNTARMYRMFDYCSYDNAIGSVGMTAKSLATFACVQVSTSSGYITMPQAVAKLQPRRVILTFGTNDLNPGYKAADFVKNYRTGIEAIVTAYPSVDIIVNAIPPIGQQHSNQSLTQTQVDEYNKALVEMCQEKDWKFLNSAEVLKDSVTGYAKSGYVETSDGIHLTRTAMDALFNYIRTHSYITEDDRPALTTIPKHTGDKDAVVYTVPVVSSSSTATATPEPKEEPADSESTSDSYVETTPTPTPEVTATPSPTP
;
A
#
# COMPACT_ATOMS: atom_id res chain seq x y z
N MET A 1 -75.09 12.04 3.76
CA MET A 1 -74.30 12.11 2.48
C MET A 1 -73.08 11.30 2.63
N ALA A 2 -73.05 10.14 1.98
CA ALA A 2 -71.95 9.18 2.09
C ALA A 2 -71.04 9.29 0.85
N GLY A 3 -69.82 9.72 1.01
CA GLY A 3 -68.82 9.81 -0.02
C GLY A 3 -68.17 8.47 -0.25
N LYS A 4 -68.33 7.84 -1.41
CA LYS A 4 -67.68 6.62 -1.85
C LYS A 4 -66.28 6.92 -2.38
N THR A 5 -65.25 6.53 -1.64
CA THR A 5 -63.88 6.51 -2.10
C THR A 5 -63.66 5.32 -3.07
N LYS A 6 -63.38 5.61 -4.34
CA LYS A 6 -62.97 4.57 -5.34
C LYS A 6 -61.54 4.16 -5.09
N SER A 7 -61.33 2.98 -4.54
CA SER A 7 -60.03 2.29 -4.51
C SER A 7 -59.64 1.84 -5.93
N GLN A 8 -58.59 2.42 -6.50
CA GLN A 8 -57.99 1.95 -7.73
C GLN A 8 -57.12 0.68 -7.44
N LYS A 9 -57.63 -0.48 -7.77
CA LYS A 9 -56.83 -1.74 -7.82
C LYS A 9 -55.82 -1.62 -8.95
N LYS A 10 -54.50 -1.45 -8.61
CA LYS A 10 -53.40 -1.64 -9.54
C LYS A 10 -53.40 -3.12 -9.99
N LYS A 11 -53.75 -3.40 -11.25
CA LYS A 11 -53.63 -4.75 -11.84
C LYS A 11 -52.15 -5.12 -11.86
N ALA A 12 -51.74 -6.13 -11.11
CA ALA A 12 -50.41 -6.71 -11.20
C ALA A 12 -50.26 -7.37 -12.60
N LEU A 13 -49.17 -7.06 -13.30
CA LEU A 13 -48.83 -7.69 -14.58
C LEU A 13 -48.67 -9.20 -14.39
N ASP A 14 -49.26 -9.99 -15.25
CA ASP A 14 -49.07 -11.44 -15.31
C ASP A 14 -47.59 -11.81 -15.60
N MET A 15 -47.16 -12.97 -15.11
CA MET A 15 -45.76 -13.42 -15.19
C MET A 15 -45.23 -13.43 -16.65
N ARG A 16 -46.09 -13.80 -17.60
CA ARG A 16 -45.77 -13.78 -19.05
C ARG A 16 -45.52 -12.36 -19.56
N SER A 17 -46.35 -11.40 -19.14
CA SER A 17 -46.18 -9.99 -19.50
C SER A 17 -44.90 -9.37 -18.91
N LYS A 18 -44.50 -9.79 -17.70
CA LYS A 18 -43.21 -9.38 -17.11
C LYS A 18 -42.02 -9.93 -17.89
N MET A 19 -42.10 -11.19 -18.31
CA MET A 19 -41.06 -11.85 -19.11
C MET A 19 -40.89 -11.16 -20.47
N TYR A 20 -42.00 -10.83 -21.18
CA TYR A 20 -41.94 -10.09 -22.45
C TYR A 20 -41.37 -8.67 -22.25
N LEU A 21 -41.71 -8.00 -21.14
CA LEU A 21 -41.15 -6.69 -20.84
C LEU A 21 -39.64 -6.73 -20.62
N VAL A 22 -39.13 -7.73 -19.91
CA VAL A 22 -37.68 -7.95 -19.70
C VAL A 22 -36.98 -8.26 -21.02
N LEU A 23 -37.56 -9.14 -21.84
CA LEU A 23 -36.99 -9.46 -23.16
C LEU A 23 -36.97 -8.24 -24.10
N ALA A 24 -38.01 -7.41 -24.08
CA ALA A 24 -38.05 -6.19 -24.87
C ALA A 24 -36.99 -5.16 -24.38
N LEU A 25 -36.83 -5.01 -23.06
CA LEU A 25 -35.78 -4.16 -22.50
C LEU A 25 -34.38 -4.64 -22.86
N CYS A 26 -34.11 -5.95 -22.75
CA CYS A 26 -32.83 -6.53 -23.17
C CYS A 26 -32.55 -6.31 -24.66
N SER A 27 -33.57 -6.47 -25.52
CA SER A 27 -33.42 -6.24 -26.96
C SER A 27 -33.12 -4.77 -27.30
N VAL A 28 -33.75 -3.83 -26.62
CA VAL A 28 -33.45 -2.38 -26.76
C VAL A 28 -32.03 -2.07 -26.32
N MET A 29 -31.58 -2.62 -25.18
CA MET A 29 -30.20 -2.42 -24.69
C MET A 29 -29.18 -2.99 -25.69
N LEU A 30 -29.48 -4.13 -26.29
CA LEU A 30 -28.60 -4.76 -27.28
C LEU A 30 -28.51 -3.93 -28.56
N LEU A 31 -29.63 -3.38 -29.03
CA LEU A 31 -29.68 -2.50 -30.22
C LEU A 31 -28.93 -1.19 -29.96
N VAL A 32 -29.05 -0.62 -28.75
CA VAL A 32 -28.33 0.59 -28.38
C VAL A 32 -26.83 0.31 -28.32
N SER A 33 -26.40 -0.81 -27.74
CA SER A 33 -24.99 -1.16 -27.68
C SER A 33 -24.35 -1.41 -29.04
N VAL A 34 -25.09 -2.10 -29.95
CA VAL A 34 -24.66 -2.29 -31.34
C VAL A 34 -24.63 -0.97 -32.10
N GLY A 35 -25.63 -0.10 -31.89
CA GLY A 35 -25.64 1.25 -32.48
C GLY A 35 -24.47 2.10 -32.09
N ILE A 36 -24.12 2.11 -30.80
CA ILE A 36 -22.94 2.81 -30.28
C ILE A 36 -21.64 2.23 -30.86
N SER A 37 -21.53 0.90 -30.95
CA SER A 37 -20.35 0.26 -31.56
C SER A 37 -20.20 0.59 -33.03
N LEU A 38 -21.30 0.66 -33.81
CA LEU A 38 -21.27 1.02 -35.23
C LEU A 38 -20.88 2.50 -35.45
N VAL A 39 -21.29 3.40 -34.55
CA VAL A 39 -20.90 4.80 -34.60
C VAL A 39 -19.42 4.97 -34.28
N LEU A 40 -18.88 4.18 -33.34
CA LEU A 40 -17.46 4.22 -32.99
C LEU A 40 -16.55 3.58 -34.04
N ILE A 41 -17.01 2.61 -34.79
CA ILE A 41 -16.22 1.89 -35.81
C ILE A 41 -16.38 2.51 -37.20
N GLY A 42 -17.54 3.12 -37.51
CA GLY A 42 -17.97 3.46 -38.85
C GLY A 42 -17.83 4.90 -39.31
N GLY A 43 -17.32 5.85 -38.50
CA GLY A 43 -17.05 7.22 -38.94
C GLY A 43 -18.17 7.85 -39.78
N ILE A 44 -19.45 7.78 -39.39
CA ILE A 44 -20.55 8.43 -40.08
C ILE A 44 -20.55 9.92 -39.67
N ASP A 45 -20.05 10.75 -40.60
CA ASP A 45 -20.10 12.21 -40.51
C ASP A 45 -21.55 12.67 -40.72
N LEU A 46 -22.23 13.05 -39.66
CA LEU A 46 -23.53 13.74 -39.70
C LEU A 46 -23.25 15.22 -39.48
N GLY A 47 -23.11 15.93 -40.61
CA GLY A 47 -22.82 17.35 -40.69
C GLY A 47 -23.53 18.26 -39.71
N GLY A 48 -22.76 19.13 -39.08
CA GLY A 48 -23.02 20.51 -38.75
C GLY A 48 -24.05 20.82 -37.68
N ALA A 49 -23.60 20.92 -36.41
CA ALA A 49 -24.04 21.90 -35.43
C ALA A 49 -23.01 21.95 -34.30
N ASP A 50 -22.68 23.14 -33.83
CA ASP A 50 -21.64 23.42 -32.85
C ASP A 50 -21.63 22.44 -31.67
N ALA A 51 -20.70 21.50 -31.66
CA ALA A 51 -20.48 20.56 -30.58
C ALA A 51 -19.57 21.20 -29.55
N GLN A 52 -20.12 21.65 -28.44
CA GLN A 52 -19.38 21.71 -27.19
C GLN A 52 -18.76 20.34 -26.94
N SER A 53 -17.46 20.33 -26.81
CA SER A 53 -16.64 19.15 -26.56
C SER A 53 -17.17 18.36 -25.36
N VAL A 54 -17.79 17.21 -25.64
CA VAL A 54 -17.94 16.16 -24.65
C VAL A 54 -16.52 15.65 -24.39
N SER A 55 -15.99 15.95 -23.22
CA SER A 55 -14.72 15.42 -22.73
C SER A 55 -14.81 13.90 -22.76
N THR A 56 -14.07 13.30 -23.71
CA THR A 56 -13.68 11.90 -23.67
C THR A 56 -13.10 11.63 -22.30
N VAL A 57 -13.57 10.56 -21.66
CA VAL A 57 -12.97 10.01 -20.45
C VAL A 57 -11.47 9.94 -20.71
N ASP A 58 -10.70 10.76 -19.99
CA ASP A 58 -9.26 10.84 -20.07
C ASP A 58 -8.68 9.43 -20.01
N SER A 59 -8.13 8.95 -21.11
CA SER A 59 -7.07 7.97 -21.08
C SER A 59 -5.99 8.63 -20.23
N ALA A 60 -5.76 8.13 -19.01
CA ALA A 60 -4.77 8.65 -18.09
C ALA A 60 -3.50 8.93 -18.90
N SER A 61 -3.12 10.20 -18.99
CA SER A 61 -1.99 10.62 -19.83
C SER A 61 -0.75 9.95 -19.28
N MET A 62 -0.23 8.97 -20.01
CA MET A 62 1.01 8.28 -19.61
C MET A 62 2.16 9.28 -19.67
N VAL A 63 2.96 9.30 -18.62
CA VAL A 63 4.10 10.20 -18.45
C VAL A 63 5.38 9.48 -18.85
N VAL A 64 6.29 10.22 -19.47
CA VAL A 64 7.66 9.77 -19.77
C VAL A 64 8.60 10.74 -19.06
N GLU A 65 9.45 10.20 -18.21
CA GLU A 65 10.51 10.97 -17.55
C GLU A 65 11.55 11.44 -18.57
N SER A 66 11.92 12.71 -18.50
CA SER A 66 12.98 13.28 -19.34
C SER A 66 14.30 13.36 -18.56
N GLY A 67 15.40 12.91 -19.18
CA GLY A 67 16.74 13.08 -18.62
C GLY A 67 17.18 12.00 -17.64
N TYR A 68 16.44 10.89 -17.51
CA TYR A 68 16.91 9.74 -16.72
C TYR A 68 18.21 9.17 -17.29
N ASN A 69 19.20 9.00 -16.44
CA ASN A 69 20.50 8.40 -16.77
C ASN A 69 20.74 7.17 -15.89
N LYS A 70 20.67 5.99 -16.50
CA LYS A 70 20.83 4.71 -15.81
C LYS A 70 22.21 4.56 -15.17
N GLU A 71 23.27 4.99 -15.87
CA GLU A 71 24.67 4.82 -15.41
C GLU A 71 24.92 5.59 -14.11
N GLU A 72 24.38 6.82 -14.00
CA GLU A 72 24.48 7.63 -12.78
C GLU A 72 23.64 7.08 -11.63
N ASN A 73 22.60 6.29 -11.95
CA ASN A 73 21.62 5.80 -11.01
C ASN A 73 21.79 4.33 -10.63
N THR A 74 22.78 3.63 -11.18
CA THR A 74 23.08 2.22 -10.80
C THR A 74 23.76 2.15 -9.41
N ILE A 75 23.42 1.12 -8.64
CA ILE A 75 24.07 0.81 -7.36
C ILE A 75 25.46 0.22 -7.66
N ASP A 76 26.49 0.71 -7.00
CA ASP A 76 27.80 0.06 -7.00
C ASP A 76 27.75 -1.18 -6.07
N THR A 77 27.44 -2.33 -6.65
CA THR A 77 27.31 -3.58 -5.88
C THR A 77 28.61 -4.02 -5.22
N GLN A 78 29.76 -3.60 -5.74
CA GLN A 78 31.08 -3.95 -5.16
C GLN A 78 31.32 -3.24 -3.82
N ALA A 79 30.72 -2.08 -3.61
CA ALA A 79 30.80 -1.36 -2.33
C ALA A 79 29.98 -2.02 -1.20
N TYR A 80 29.07 -2.95 -1.54
CA TYR A 80 28.08 -3.50 -0.60
C TYR A 80 28.05 -5.04 -0.60
N THR A 81 29.14 -5.72 -0.89
CA THR A 81 29.19 -7.19 -1.03
C THR A 81 28.78 -7.96 0.23
N SER A 82 28.96 -7.40 1.43
CA SER A 82 28.48 -8.02 2.68
C SER A 82 26.99 -7.80 2.95
N THR A 83 26.37 -6.85 2.26
CA THR A 83 24.99 -6.38 2.47
C THR A 83 24.05 -6.89 1.40
N ILE A 84 24.44 -6.79 0.14
CA ILE A 84 23.66 -7.30 -0.98
C ILE A 84 23.76 -8.82 -1.01
N LEU A 85 22.61 -9.48 -1.10
CA LEU A 85 22.56 -10.94 -1.20
C LEU A 85 23.13 -11.39 -2.54
N GLU A 86 24.14 -12.24 -2.49
CA GLU A 86 24.80 -12.83 -3.66
C GLU A 86 23.99 -14.02 -4.19
N GLN A 87 24.27 -14.41 -5.44
CA GLN A 87 23.64 -15.58 -6.04
C GLN A 87 24.00 -16.84 -5.25
N SER A 88 22.98 -17.60 -4.88
CA SER A 88 23.06 -18.87 -4.17
C SER A 88 22.46 -20.01 -5.00
N ALA A 89 22.58 -21.25 -4.53
CA ALA A 89 21.75 -22.34 -5.02
C ALA A 89 20.27 -22.03 -4.76
N ASP A 90 19.39 -22.57 -5.60
CA ASP A 90 17.93 -22.41 -5.40
C ASP A 90 17.52 -23.03 -4.05
N ALA A 91 17.03 -22.22 -3.14
CA ALA A 91 16.61 -22.62 -1.81
C ALA A 91 15.20 -23.25 -1.77
N GLY A 92 14.53 -23.31 -2.92
CA GLY A 92 13.25 -23.98 -3.10
C GLY A 92 12.06 -23.28 -2.43
N ASP A 93 10.93 -23.98 -2.47
CA ASP A 93 9.66 -23.44 -1.95
C ASP A 93 9.67 -23.33 -0.42
N SER A 94 10.41 -24.18 0.29
CA SER A 94 10.54 -24.10 1.75
C SER A 94 11.11 -22.76 2.22
N TYR A 95 12.00 -22.15 1.45
CA TYR A 95 12.53 -20.83 1.74
C TYR A 95 11.43 -19.75 1.67
N VAL A 96 10.55 -19.87 0.68
CA VAL A 96 9.37 -18.97 0.53
C VAL A 96 8.40 -19.19 1.68
N ASP A 97 8.12 -20.44 2.04
CA ASP A 97 7.15 -20.78 3.10
C ASP A 97 7.61 -20.33 4.50
N GLU A 98 8.92 -20.26 4.75
CA GLU A 98 9.50 -19.74 6.00
C GLU A 98 9.65 -18.20 6.02
N THR A 99 9.34 -17.53 4.92
CA THR A 99 9.47 -16.07 4.74
C THR A 99 8.13 -15.41 4.91
N LEU A 100 8.07 -14.33 5.70
CA LEU A 100 6.91 -13.44 5.72
C LEU A 100 7.19 -12.22 4.84
N PHE A 101 6.41 -12.08 3.78
CA PHE A 101 6.49 -10.94 2.86
C PHE A 101 5.67 -9.77 3.41
N LEU A 102 6.30 -8.62 3.59
CA LEU A 102 5.67 -7.38 4.05
C LEU A 102 5.79 -6.31 2.98
N GLY A 103 4.68 -5.65 2.65
CA GLY A 103 4.76 -4.61 1.64
C GLY A 103 3.43 -3.95 1.28
N ASP A 104 3.44 -3.31 0.13
CA ASP A 104 2.33 -2.56 -0.43
C ASP A 104 1.44 -3.40 -1.38
N SER A 105 0.87 -2.74 -2.39
CA SER A 105 0.01 -3.39 -3.39
C SER A 105 0.74 -4.47 -4.19
N ASN A 106 2.04 -4.34 -4.49
CA ASN A 106 2.80 -5.38 -5.18
C ASN A 106 2.90 -6.64 -4.32
N THR A 107 3.12 -6.51 -3.02
CA THR A 107 3.09 -7.65 -2.08
C THR A 107 1.69 -8.26 -1.99
N ALA A 108 0.63 -7.44 -1.95
CA ALA A 108 -0.75 -7.96 -1.98
C ALA A 108 -1.05 -8.79 -3.24
N ARG A 109 -0.48 -8.43 -4.39
CA ARG A 109 -0.64 -9.18 -5.65
C ARG A 109 -0.01 -10.56 -5.61
N MET A 110 1.06 -10.78 -4.83
CA MET A 110 1.75 -12.07 -4.72
C MET A 110 0.79 -13.21 -4.35
N TYR A 111 -0.12 -12.96 -3.40
CA TYR A 111 -1.07 -13.98 -2.92
C TYR A 111 -2.50 -13.79 -3.43
N ARG A 112 -2.92 -12.56 -3.75
CA ARG A 112 -4.30 -12.31 -4.21
C ARG A 112 -4.52 -12.64 -5.67
N MET A 113 -3.51 -12.43 -6.51
CA MET A 113 -3.65 -12.52 -7.96
C MET A 113 -2.82 -13.63 -8.58
N PHE A 114 -1.68 -13.97 -7.99
CA PHE A 114 -0.68 -14.75 -8.69
C PHE A 114 -0.30 -16.07 -8.00
N ASP A 115 -0.66 -16.27 -6.74
CA ASP A 115 -0.41 -17.50 -5.96
C ASP A 115 1.08 -17.89 -5.86
N TYR A 116 1.99 -16.88 -5.73
CA TYR A 116 3.42 -17.13 -5.53
C TYR A 116 3.80 -17.43 -4.08
N CYS A 117 2.98 -17.00 -3.16
CA CYS A 117 3.08 -17.33 -1.75
C CYS A 117 1.68 -17.49 -1.16
N SER A 118 1.58 -18.17 -0.02
CA SER A 118 0.29 -18.30 0.64
C SER A 118 -0.12 -16.99 1.34
N TYR A 119 -1.41 -16.85 1.60
CA TYR A 119 -1.90 -15.74 2.43
C TYR A 119 -1.33 -15.80 3.85
N ASP A 120 -0.92 -16.99 4.34
CA ASP A 120 -0.35 -17.17 5.66
C ASP A 120 1.01 -16.50 5.83
N ASN A 121 1.76 -16.32 4.74
CA ASN A 121 3.11 -15.79 4.75
C ASN A 121 3.31 -14.50 3.94
N ALA A 122 2.21 -13.75 3.71
CA ALA A 122 2.28 -12.44 3.07
C ALA A 122 1.29 -11.44 3.68
N ILE A 123 1.74 -10.24 3.91
CA ILE A 123 0.94 -9.11 4.37
C ILE A 123 1.17 -7.93 3.44
N GLY A 124 0.26 -7.74 2.49
CA GLY A 124 0.27 -6.61 1.56
C GLY A 124 -0.83 -5.61 1.88
N SER A 125 -0.48 -4.34 2.08
CA SER A 125 -1.43 -3.25 2.32
C SER A 125 -1.40 -2.25 1.18
N VAL A 126 -2.48 -2.16 0.43
CA VAL A 126 -2.59 -1.31 -0.77
C VAL A 126 -2.39 0.17 -0.40
N GLY A 127 -1.52 0.86 -1.13
CA GLY A 127 -1.22 2.28 -0.90
C GLY A 127 -0.36 2.57 0.34
N MET A 128 0.13 1.55 1.02
CA MET A 128 0.93 1.73 2.23
C MET A 128 2.31 2.31 1.92
N THR A 129 2.72 3.29 2.72
CA THR A 129 4.05 3.89 2.71
C THR A 129 4.95 3.29 3.79
N ALA A 130 6.26 3.37 3.61
CA ALA A 130 7.24 2.97 4.63
C ALA A 130 7.06 3.75 5.96
N LYS A 131 6.62 5.01 5.89
CA LYS A 131 6.31 5.85 7.05
C LYS A 131 5.23 5.24 7.95
N SER A 132 4.31 4.48 7.37
CA SER A 132 3.17 3.89 8.09
C SER A 132 3.51 2.53 8.73
N LEU A 133 4.67 1.94 8.42
CA LEU A 133 5.05 0.57 8.80
C LEU A 133 4.98 0.32 10.32
N ALA A 134 5.47 1.28 11.13
CA ALA A 134 5.50 1.11 12.58
C ALA A 134 4.12 1.23 13.26
N THR A 135 3.20 2.01 12.67
CA THR A 135 2.03 2.52 13.42
C THR A 135 0.68 2.17 12.80
N PHE A 136 0.63 1.84 11.51
CA PHE A 136 -0.63 1.58 10.83
C PHE A 136 -1.15 0.17 11.13
N ALA A 137 -2.32 0.09 11.76
CA ALA A 137 -2.99 -1.17 12.07
C ALA A 137 -3.75 -1.69 10.84
N CYS A 138 -3.09 -2.48 10.00
CA CYS A 138 -3.62 -3.01 8.75
C CYS A 138 -3.76 -4.53 8.72
N VAL A 139 -3.30 -5.24 9.75
CA VAL A 139 -3.24 -6.70 9.77
C VAL A 139 -4.31 -7.27 10.68
N GLN A 140 -5.14 -8.15 10.15
CA GLN A 140 -6.09 -8.93 10.92
C GLN A 140 -5.61 -10.39 10.96
N VAL A 141 -5.04 -10.81 12.07
CA VAL A 141 -4.46 -12.16 12.21
C VAL A 141 -5.53 -13.24 12.17
N SER A 142 -6.73 -12.93 12.66
CA SER A 142 -7.90 -13.81 12.52
C SER A 142 -9.15 -12.97 12.26
N THR A 143 -10.18 -13.55 11.63
CA THR A 143 -11.44 -12.85 11.35
C THR A 143 -12.17 -12.36 12.61
N SER A 144 -11.85 -12.94 13.77
CA SER A 144 -12.40 -12.51 15.06
C SER A 144 -11.55 -11.49 15.82
N SER A 145 -10.34 -11.14 15.29
CA SER A 145 -9.44 -10.18 15.93
C SER A 145 -9.61 -8.77 15.34
N GLY A 146 -9.27 -7.76 16.14
CA GLY A 146 -9.06 -6.39 15.61
C GLY A 146 -7.81 -6.31 14.74
N TYR A 147 -7.64 -5.18 14.07
CA TYR A 147 -6.44 -4.89 13.29
C TYR A 147 -5.26 -4.56 14.19
N ILE A 148 -4.08 -5.02 13.79
CA ILE A 148 -2.80 -4.76 14.46
C ILE A 148 -1.78 -4.24 13.44
N THR A 149 -0.64 -3.71 13.92
CA THR A 149 0.45 -3.25 13.05
C THR A 149 1.25 -4.44 12.51
N MET A 150 2.02 -4.20 11.42
CA MET A 150 2.93 -5.23 10.88
C MET A 150 3.97 -5.71 11.92
N PRO A 151 4.64 -4.84 12.72
CA PRO A 151 5.51 -5.31 13.81
C PRO A 151 4.81 -6.24 14.81
N GLN A 152 3.59 -5.91 15.21
CA GLN A 152 2.80 -6.78 16.10
C GLN A 152 2.43 -8.11 15.43
N ALA A 153 2.17 -8.10 14.12
CA ALA A 153 1.89 -9.32 13.36
C ALA A 153 3.14 -10.21 13.25
N VAL A 154 4.31 -9.63 12.97
CA VAL A 154 5.58 -10.38 12.95
C VAL A 154 5.82 -11.08 14.30
N ALA A 155 5.64 -10.37 15.42
CA ALA A 155 5.76 -10.96 16.75
C ALA A 155 4.79 -12.12 17.03
N LYS A 156 3.58 -12.08 16.42
CA LYS A 156 2.59 -13.16 16.54
C LYS A 156 2.87 -14.33 15.60
N LEU A 157 3.31 -14.06 14.37
CA LEU A 157 3.51 -15.07 13.33
C LEU A 157 4.88 -15.74 13.44
N GLN A 158 5.85 -15.09 14.08
CA GLN A 158 7.20 -15.59 14.36
C GLN A 158 7.89 -16.21 13.14
N PRO A 159 7.95 -15.49 12.00
CA PRO A 159 8.61 -15.99 10.80
C PRO A 159 10.12 -16.12 11.04
N ARG A 160 10.79 -16.98 10.26
CA ARG A 160 12.24 -17.06 10.28
C ARG A 160 12.86 -15.78 9.74
N ARG A 161 12.29 -15.24 8.67
CA ARG A 161 12.74 -14.01 8.02
C ARG A 161 11.57 -13.17 7.52
N VAL A 162 11.81 -11.88 7.36
CA VAL A 162 10.92 -11.00 6.63
C VAL A 162 11.60 -10.45 5.40
N ILE A 163 10.87 -10.37 4.27
CA ILE A 163 11.27 -9.62 3.09
C ILE A 163 10.32 -8.43 2.98
N LEU A 164 10.88 -7.21 3.09
CA LEU A 164 10.11 -5.97 3.08
C LEU A 164 10.24 -5.27 1.73
N THR A 165 9.12 -4.95 1.08
CA THR A 165 9.07 -4.22 -0.19
C THR A 165 8.14 -3.03 -0.06
N PHE A 166 8.70 -1.86 0.27
CA PHE A 166 8.02 -0.57 0.37
C PHE A 166 8.79 0.49 -0.39
N GLY A 167 8.12 1.56 -0.74
CA GLY A 167 8.75 2.73 -1.33
C GLY A 167 8.00 3.29 -2.54
N THR A 168 7.32 2.46 -3.32
CA THR A 168 6.56 2.92 -4.49
C THR A 168 5.54 4.01 -4.12
N ASN A 169 4.88 3.88 -2.98
CA ASN A 169 3.90 4.86 -2.49
C ASN A 169 4.54 6.05 -1.73
N ASP A 170 5.84 6.00 -1.50
CA ASP A 170 6.60 7.10 -0.89
C ASP A 170 7.18 8.06 -1.94
N LEU A 171 7.21 7.64 -3.21
CA LEU A 171 7.76 8.43 -4.30
C LEU A 171 6.89 9.66 -4.56
N ASN A 172 7.43 10.84 -4.35
CA ASN A 172 6.80 12.09 -4.74
C ASN A 172 7.86 13.21 -4.84
N PRO A 173 7.61 14.24 -5.66
CA PRO A 173 8.52 15.37 -5.78
C PRO A 173 8.72 16.06 -4.42
N GLY A 174 9.97 16.19 -4.00
CA GLY A 174 10.32 16.88 -2.77
C GLY A 174 10.39 16.00 -1.51
N TYR A 175 9.99 14.73 -1.56
CA TYR A 175 10.27 13.80 -0.48
C TYR A 175 11.63 13.15 -0.70
N LYS A 176 12.58 13.46 0.19
CA LYS A 176 13.98 13.08 0.01
C LYS A 176 14.24 11.63 0.44
N ALA A 177 15.20 10.99 -0.21
CA ALA A 177 15.64 9.63 0.14
C ALA A 177 16.03 9.50 1.63
N ALA A 178 16.68 10.50 2.21
CA ALA A 178 17.04 10.50 3.64
C ALA A 178 15.82 10.46 4.56
N ASP A 179 14.74 11.19 4.24
CA ASP A 179 13.51 11.18 5.04
C ASP A 179 12.74 9.85 4.86
N PHE A 180 12.71 9.33 3.66
CA PHE A 180 12.15 8.01 3.35
C PHE A 180 12.86 6.92 4.16
N VAL A 181 14.18 6.84 4.08
CA VAL A 181 15.00 5.84 4.78
C VAL A 181 14.86 5.98 6.29
N LYS A 182 14.84 7.20 6.83
CA LYS A 182 14.61 7.43 8.27
C LYS A 182 13.29 6.83 8.74
N ASN A 183 12.20 7.03 7.98
CA ASN A 183 10.90 6.46 8.31
C ASN A 183 10.89 4.94 8.17
N TYR A 184 11.50 4.42 7.10
CA TYR A 184 11.57 2.97 6.88
C TYR A 184 12.37 2.28 7.98
N ARG A 185 13.53 2.83 8.35
CA ARG A 185 14.36 2.37 9.49
C ARG A 185 13.53 2.27 10.76
N THR A 186 12.78 3.32 11.11
CA THR A 186 11.90 3.30 12.29
C THR A 186 10.89 2.14 12.25
N GLY A 187 10.33 1.85 11.07
CA GLY A 187 9.41 0.73 10.89
C GLY A 187 10.08 -0.63 11.10
N ILE A 188 11.29 -0.81 10.54
CA ILE A 188 12.04 -2.06 10.68
C ILE A 188 12.53 -2.24 12.13
N GLU A 189 13.02 -1.19 12.77
CA GLU A 189 13.43 -1.23 14.18
C GLU A 189 12.26 -1.59 15.12
N ALA A 190 11.04 -1.18 14.78
CA ALA A 190 9.85 -1.63 15.50
C ALA A 190 9.58 -3.13 15.32
N ILE A 191 9.86 -3.70 14.13
CA ILE A 191 9.78 -5.16 13.89
C ILE A 191 10.82 -5.89 14.74
N VAL A 192 12.09 -5.49 14.68
CA VAL A 192 13.19 -6.09 15.46
C VAL A 192 12.92 -6.00 16.96
N THR A 193 12.39 -4.87 17.42
CA THR A 193 12.00 -4.70 18.83
C THR A 193 10.86 -5.65 19.24
N ALA A 194 9.88 -5.85 18.37
CA ALA A 194 8.75 -6.73 18.64
C ALA A 194 9.12 -8.22 18.56
N TYR A 195 10.07 -8.57 17.71
CA TYR A 195 10.52 -9.95 17.50
C TYR A 195 12.00 -10.00 17.08
N PRO A 196 12.95 -10.10 18.04
CA PRO A 196 14.40 -10.00 17.78
C PRO A 196 15.01 -11.14 16.96
N SER A 197 14.41 -12.32 16.95
CA SER A 197 14.92 -13.50 16.23
C SER A 197 14.60 -13.50 14.72
N VAL A 198 14.12 -12.40 14.18
CA VAL A 198 13.75 -12.31 12.76
C VAL A 198 14.92 -11.81 11.91
N ASP A 199 15.25 -12.54 10.85
CA ASP A 199 16.15 -12.03 9.81
C ASP A 199 15.47 -10.93 8.99
N ILE A 200 16.13 -9.80 8.84
CA ILE A 200 15.64 -8.66 8.07
C ILE A 200 16.27 -8.64 6.68
N ILE A 201 15.43 -8.67 5.66
CA ILE A 201 15.82 -8.51 4.25
C ILE A 201 14.97 -7.37 3.66
N VAL A 202 15.64 -6.31 3.23
CA VAL A 202 14.99 -5.21 2.50
C VAL A 202 15.11 -5.48 1.01
N ASN A 203 13.98 -5.59 0.33
CA ASN A 203 13.96 -5.76 -1.11
C ASN A 203 14.00 -4.40 -1.81
N ALA A 204 14.71 -4.32 -2.93
CA ALA A 204 14.71 -3.15 -3.78
C ALA A 204 13.28 -2.75 -4.19
N ILE A 205 13.01 -1.46 -4.23
CA ILE A 205 11.79 -0.90 -4.84
C ILE A 205 11.80 -1.31 -6.32
N PRO A 206 10.74 -1.95 -6.82
CA PRO A 206 10.67 -2.36 -8.21
C PRO A 206 10.79 -1.17 -9.17
N PRO A 207 11.39 -1.36 -10.35
CA PRO A 207 11.42 -0.32 -11.36
C PRO A 207 10.03 -0.05 -11.91
N ILE A 208 9.80 1.18 -12.34
CA ILE A 208 8.60 1.59 -13.06
C ILE A 208 8.77 1.46 -14.58
N GLY A 209 7.69 1.42 -15.31
CA GLY A 209 7.69 1.48 -16.77
C GLY A 209 8.18 2.84 -17.28
N GLN A 210 8.81 2.85 -18.44
CA GLN A 210 9.19 4.10 -19.09
C GLN A 210 7.98 5.02 -19.34
N GLN A 211 6.81 4.41 -19.50
CA GLN A 211 5.52 5.09 -19.51
C GLN A 211 4.71 4.61 -18.31
N HIS A 212 4.17 5.54 -17.53
CA HIS A 212 3.37 5.24 -16.35
C HIS A 212 2.30 6.30 -16.12
N SER A 213 1.26 5.94 -15.35
CA SER A 213 0.08 6.78 -15.13
C SER A 213 0.26 7.87 -14.06
N ASN A 214 1.28 7.78 -13.20
CA ASN A 214 1.47 8.70 -12.08
C ASN A 214 2.60 9.69 -12.36
N GLN A 215 2.26 10.94 -12.62
CA GLN A 215 3.20 12.04 -12.96
C GLN A 215 4.20 12.37 -11.85
N SER A 216 3.93 11.95 -10.61
CA SER A 216 4.81 12.19 -9.47
C SER A 216 5.95 11.18 -9.35
N LEU A 217 5.89 10.06 -10.09
CA LEU A 217 6.90 9.02 -10.03
C LEU A 217 8.01 9.27 -11.07
N THR A 218 9.25 9.01 -10.67
CA THR A 218 10.40 8.99 -11.57
C THR A 218 11.28 7.79 -11.29
N GLN A 219 11.89 7.21 -12.32
CA GLN A 219 12.84 6.11 -12.14
C GLN A 219 14.12 6.61 -11.42
N THR A 220 14.49 7.87 -11.64
CA THR A 220 15.57 8.54 -10.90
C THR A 220 15.32 8.43 -9.39
N GLN A 221 14.13 8.79 -8.92
CA GLN A 221 13.81 8.74 -7.48
C GLN A 221 13.75 7.29 -6.96
N VAL A 222 13.25 6.33 -7.75
CA VAL A 222 13.30 4.90 -7.40
C VAL A 222 14.75 4.47 -7.13
N ASP A 223 15.66 4.86 -7.99
CA ASP A 223 17.06 4.47 -7.87
C ASP A 223 17.79 5.19 -6.74
N GLU A 224 17.52 6.47 -6.53
CA GLU A 224 18.00 7.22 -5.35
C GLU A 224 17.57 6.56 -4.04
N TYR A 225 16.30 6.14 -3.96
CA TYR A 225 15.79 5.45 -2.78
C TYR A 225 16.44 4.06 -2.61
N ASN A 226 16.64 3.31 -3.67
CA ASN A 226 17.33 2.01 -3.61
C ASN A 226 18.79 2.15 -3.16
N LYS A 227 19.51 3.19 -3.60
CA LYS A 227 20.85 3.51 -3.09
C LYS A 227 20.83 3.79 -1.58
N ALA A 228 19.90 4.62 -1.14
CA ALA A 228 19.77 4.94 0.28
C ALA A 228 19.32 3.73 1.13
N LEU A 229 18.53 2.79 0.55
CA LEU A 229 18.15 1.54 1.22
C LEU A 229 19.34 0.61 1.44
N VAL A 230 20.21 0.42 0.45
CA VAL A 230 21.40 -0.44 0.62
C VAL A 230 22.37 0.14 1.63
N GLU A 231 22.55 1.48 1.65
CA GLU A 231 23.34 2.18 2.68
C GLU A 231 22.77 1.93 4.09
N MET A 232 21.45 2.09 4.26
CA MET A 232 20.76 1.80 5.52
C MET A 232 20.96 0.34 5.96
N CYS A 233 20.85 -0.59 5.03
CA CYS A 233 21.05 -2.01 5.32
C CYS A 233 22.49 -2.27 5.80
N GLN A 234 23.49 -1.65 5.16
CA GLN A 234 24.88 -1.77 5.58
C GLN A 234 25.10 -1.19 6.99
N GLU A 235 24.54 -0.02 7.29
CA GLU A 235 24.65 0.59 8.63
C GLU A 235 24.02 -0.24 9.75
N LYS A 236 22.97 -1.03 9.41
CA LYS A 236 22.18 -1.79 10.38
C LYS A 236 22.49 -3.29 10.40
N ASP A 237 23.42 -3.73 9.59
CA ASP A 237 23.73 -5.16 9.37
C ASP A 237 22.50 -5.98 8.91
N TRP A 238 21.58 -5.33 8.18
CA TRP A 238 20.46 -5.98 7.50
C TRP A 238 20.89 -6.39 6.08
N LYS A 239 20.14 -7.29 5.47
CA LYS A 239 20.41 -7.72 4.10
C LYS A 239 19.57 -6.93 3.10
N PHE A 240 20.16 -6.71 1.92
CA PHE A 240 19.49 -6.07 0.79
C PHE A 240 19.35 -7.06 -0.36
N LEU A 241 18.12 -7.29 -0.80
CA LEU A 241 17.78 -8.10 -1.96
C LEU A 241 17.64 -7.20 -3.19
N ASN A 242 18.66 -7.19 -4.07
CA ASN A 242 18.69 -6.30 -5.24
C ASN A 242 17.85 -6.83 -6.41
N SER A 243 16.59 -7.17 -6.16
CA SER A 243 15.72 -7.74 -7.20
C SER A 243 15.47 -6.79 -8.39
N ALA A 244 15.76 -5.49 -8.24
CA ALA A 244 15.68 -4.54 -9.33
C ALA A 244 16.56 -4.94 -10.53
N GLU A 245 17.68 -5.64 -10.33
CA GLU A 245 18.57 -6.04 -11.43
C GLU A 245 17.92 -7.04 -12.41
N VAL A 246 17.03 -7.93 -11.93
CA VAL A 246 16.31 -8.86 -12.81
C VAL A 246 15.03 -8.26 -13.38
N LEU A 247 14.52 -7.21 -12.79
CA LEU A 247 13.29 -6.52 -13.22
C LEU A 247 13.57 -5.38 -14.21
N LYS A 248 14.75 -4.78 -14.16
CA LYS A 248 15.16 -3.68 -15.03
C LYS A 248 15.61 -4.17 -16.40
N ASP A 249 15.26 -3.40 -17.42
CA ASP A 249 15.88 -3.50 -18.73
C ASP A 249 17.31 -2.98 -18.67
N SER A 250 18.24 -3.78 -19.19
CA SER A 250 19.68 -3.49 -19.10
C SER A 250 20.14 -2.28 -19.93
N VAL A 251 19.35 -1.85 -20.91
CA VAL A 251 19.63 -0.69 -21.76
C VAL A 251 19.01 0.57 -21.20
N THR A 252 17.75 0.52 -20.87
CA THR A 252 16.96 1.70 -20.49
C THR A 252 16.97 1.99 -18.99
N GLY A 253 17.14 0.97 -18.13
CA GLY A 253 17.07 1.08 -16.67
C GLY A 253 15.64 1.14 -16.10
N TYR A 254 14.61 1.24 -16.94
CA TYR A 254 13.21 1.09 -16.58
C TYR A 254 12.82 -0.40 -16.45
N ALA A 255 11.59 -0.68 -16.03
CA ALA A 255 11.09 -2.05 -16.04
C ALA A 255 11.17 -2.67 -17.45
N LYS A 256 11.56 -3.95 -17.51
CA LYS A 256 11.52 -4.72 -18.76
C LYS A 256 10.13 -4.67 -19.39
N SER A 257 10.08 -4.70 -20.72
CA SER A 257 8.82 -4.76 -21.45
C SER A 257 7.98 -5.94 -20.97
N GLY A 258 6.70 -5.71 -20.64
CA GLY A 258 5.78 -6.71 -20.13
C GLY A 258 5.97 -7.06 -18.63
N TYR A 259 6.85 -6.38 -17.90
CA TYR A 259 7.07 -6.61 -16.47
C TYR A 259 6.18 -5.73 -15.58
N VAL A 260 5.64 -4.66 -16.11
CA VAL A 260 4.64 -3.83 -15.44
C VAL A 260 3.34 -3.81 -16.21
N GLU A 261 2.23 -3.63 -15.50
CA GLU A 261 0.89 -3.55 -16.11
C GLU A 261 0.82 -2.39 -17.08
N THR A 262 0.28 -2.62 -18.27
CA THR A 262 0.14 -1.58 -19.29
C THR A 262 -0.86 -0.49 -18.90
N SER A 263 -1.75 -0.77 -17.95
CA SER A 263 -2.74 0.17 -17.44
C SER A 263 -2.14 1.28 -16.58
N ASP A 264 -1.04 1.01 -15.90
CA ASP A 264 -0.44 1.99 -14.98
C ASP A 264 1.08 2.14 -15.09
N GLY A 265 1.79 1.15 -15.62
CA GLY A 265 3.25 1.16 -15.71
C GLY A 265 3.97 1.04 -14.36
N ILE A 266 3.29 0.55 -13.32
CA ILE A 266 3.80 0.54 -11.93
C ILE A 266 3.70 -0.86 -11.31
N HIS A 267 2.52 -1.48 -11.38
CA HIS A 267 2.29 -2.78 -10.78
C HIS A 267 2.95 -3.90 -11.56
N LEU A 268 3.62 -4.80 -10.85
CA LEU A 268 4.28 -5.95 -11.46
C LEU A 268 3.28 -6.94 -12.05
N THR A 269 3.59 -7.42 -13.25
CA THR A 269 2.84 -8.49 -13.92
C THR A 269 3.22 -9.87 -13.38
N ARG A 270 2.50 -10.91 -13.80
CA ARG A 270 2.87 -12.30 -13.51
C ARG A 270 4.30 -12.63 -13.97
N THR A 271 4.69 -12.20 -15.16
CA THR A 271 6.04 -12.44 -15.70
C THR A 271 7.13 -11.80 -14.82
N ALA A 272 6.88 -10.61 -14.32
CA ALA A 272 7.80 -9.97 -13.38
C ALA A 272 7.85 -10.71 -12.03
N MET A 273 6.72 -11.22 -11.55
CA MET A 273 6.66 -12.02 -10.33
C MET A 273 7.40 -13.36 -10.49
N ASP A 274 7.33 -14.02 -11.67
CA ASP A 274 8.15 -15.20 -11.96
C ASP A 274 9.64 -14.89 -11.79
N ALA A 275 10.11 -13.79 -12.37
CA ALA A 275 11.50 -13.37 -12.25
C ALA A 275 11.88 -13.01 -10.80
N LEU A 276 11.00 -12.29 -10.08
CA LEU A 276 11.20 -11.90 -8.69
C LEU A 276 11.31 -13.13 -7.77
N PHE A 277 10.39 -14.07 -7.85
CA PHE A 277 10.42 -15.26 -6.98
C PHE A 277 11.55 -16.22 -7.31
N ASN A 278 11.95 -16.33 -8.58
CA ASN A 278 13.17 -17.03 -8.94
C ASN A 278 14.41 -16.35 -8.32
N TYR A 279 14.46 -15.01 -8.36
CA TYR A 279 15.54 -14.22 -7.75
C TYR A 279 15.58 -14.39 -6.23
N ILE A 280 14.44 -14.34 -5.55
CA ILE A 280 14.31 -14.57 -4.10
C ILE A 280 14.90 -15.92 -3.70
N ARG A 281 14.58 -16.99 -4.44
CA ARG A 281 15.08 -18.34 -4.12
C ARG A 281 16.56 -18.53 -4.42
N THR A 282 17.08 -17.82 -5.44
CA THR A 282 18.49 -17.92 -5.86
C THR A 282 19.40 -16.84 -5.24
N HIS A 283 18.89 -16.00 -4.35
CA HIS A 283 19.63 -15.03 -3.55
C HIS A 283 19.15 -15.14 -2.10
N SER A 284 19.23 -16.36 -1.58
CA SER A 284 18.68 -16.70 -0.28
C SER A 284 19.61 -16.26 0.85
N TYR A 285 19.03 -15.85 1.96
CA TYR A 285 19.71 -15.60 3.23
C TYR A 285 19.24 -16.65 4.25
N ILE A 286 20.12 -17.58 4.57
CA ILE A 286 19.82 -18.68 5.50
C ILE A 286 20.83 -18.62 6.64
N THR A 287 20.32 -18.33 7.84
CA THR A 287 21.07 -18.27 9.10
C THR A 287 20.80 -19.50 9.95
N GLU A 288 21.45 -19.60 11.10
CA GLU A 288 21.03 -20.50 12.17
C GLU A 288 19.64 -20.10 12.67
N ASP A 289 18.79 -21.09 12.94
CA ASP A 289 17.41 -20.83 13.42
C ASP A 289 17.43 -20.68 14.95
N ASP A 290 17.41 -19.46 15.42
CA ASP A 290 17.40 -19.10 16.84
C ASP A 290 15.99 -18.79 17.38
N ARG A 291 14.94 -19.06 16.58
CA ARG A 291 13.57 -18.84 17.02
C ARG A 291 13.22 -19.71 18.23
N PRO A 292 12.39 -19.19 19.14
CA PRO A 292 11.85 -20.00 20.22
C PRO A 292 11.15 -21.26 19.67
N ALA A 293 11.39 -22.42 20.26
CA ALA A 293 10.71 -23.65 19.87
C ALA A 293 9.20 -23.50 20.06
N LEU A 294 8.46 -23.53 18.96
CA LEU A 294 7.00 -23.43 18.96
C LEU A 294 6.40 -24.81 18.71
N THR A 295 5.38 -25.16 19.50
CA THR A 295 4.57 -26.35 19.25
C THR A 295 3.61 -26.15 18.07
N THR A 296 3.26 -24.89 17.76
CA THR A 296 2.40 -24.53 16.64
C THR A 296 2.79 -23.13 16.17
N ILE A 297 3.11 -22.95 14.88
CA ILE A 297 3.34 -21.64 14.26
C ILE A 297 1.97 -20.99 14.03
N PRO A 298 1.71 -19.79 14.59
CA PRO A 298 0.47 -19.09 14.36
C PRO A 298 0.30 -18.73 12.88
N LYS A 299 -0.89 -18.92 12.33
CA LYS A 299 -1.19 -18.60 10.93
C LYS A 299 -2.00 -17.31 10.83
N HIS A 300 -1.76 -16.58 9.74
CA HIS A 300 -2.53 -15.42 9.36
C HIS A 300 -3.81 -15.87 8.64
N THR A 301 -4.94 -15.86 9.36
CA THR A 301 -6.24 -16.35 8.86
C THR A 301 -7.30 -15.25 8.75
N GLY A 302 -6.87 -14.00 8.63
CA GLY A 302 -7.76 -12.85 8.40
C GLY A 302 -8.40 -12.88 7.00
N ASP A 303 -9.23 -11.90 6.71
CA ASP A 303 -9.82 -11.75 5.38
C ASP A 303 -8.75 -11.29 4.37
N LYS A 304 -8.38 -12.19 3.46
CA LYS A 304 -7.37 -11.92 2.41
C LYS A 304 -7.79 -10.80 1.45
N ASP A 305 -9.09 -10.55 1.33
CA ASP A 305 -9.65 -9.56 0.40
C ASP A 305 -9.94 -8.23 1.09
N ALA A 306 -9.79 -8.15 2.42
CA ALA A 306 -9.92 -6.91 3.16
C ALA A 306 -8.87 -5.89 2.71
N VAL A 307 -9.34 -4.69 2.37
CA VAL A 307 -8.47 -3.56 2.03
C VAL A 307 -8.60 -2.50 3.12
N VAL A 308 -7.51 -2.27 3.83
CA VAL A 308 -7.42 -1.21 4.84
C VAL A 308 -6.58 -0.08 4.24
N TYR A 309 -7.18 1.10 4.14
CA TYR A 309 -6.50 2.27 3.58
C TYR A 309 -5.77 3.06 4.66
N THR A 310 -4.57 3.54 4.34
CA THR A 310 -3.75 4.37 5.24
C THR A 310 -4.27 5.80 5.38
N VAL A 311 -5.13 6.26 4.45
CA VAL A 311 -5.69 7.61 4.47
C VAL A 311 -7.03 7.57 5.21
N PRO A 312 -7.26 8.41 6.23
CA PRO A 312 -8.59 8.57 6.79
C PRO A 312 -9.54 8.97 5.66
N VAL A 313 -10.53 8.14 5.37
CA VAL A 313 -11.64 8.56 4.51
C VAL A 313 -12.30 9.72 5.26
N VAL A 314 -12.12 10.93 4.78
CA VAL A 314 -12.88 12.07 5.26
C VAL A 314 -14.33 11.78 4.85
N SER A 315 -15.09 11.21 5.76
CA SER A 315 -16.54 11.06 5.58
C SER A 315 -17.14 12.44 5.47
N SER A 316 -17.33 12.90 4.25
CA SER A 316 -18.22 14.03 3.96
C SER A 316 -19.66 13.55 4.15
N SER A 317 -20.10 13.45 5.39
CA SER A 317 -21.50 13.31 5.74
C SER A 317 -21.75 13.82 7.14
N SER A 318 -22.09 15.07 7.24
CA SER A 318 -23.17 15.48 8.12
C SER A 318 -23.75 16.79 7.61
N THR A 319 -24.79 16.66 6.85
CA THR A 319 -25.82 17.71 6.75
C THR A 319 -26.34 17.88 8.15
N ALA A 320 -25.78 18.81 8.89
CA ALA A 320 -26.36 19.26 10.15
C ALA A 320 -27.66 19.99 9.82
N THR A 321 -28.78 19.33 10.09
CA THR A 321 -30.08 19.95 10.18
C THR A 321 -30.01 20.97 11.30
N ALA A 322 -30.10 22.24 10.95
CA ALA A 322 -30.24 23.33 11.89
C ALA A 322 -31.56 23.20 12.64
N THR A 323 -31.49 22.97 13.95
CA THR A 323 -32.61 23.12 14.87
C THR A 323 -32.76 24.62 15.20
N PRO A 324 -33.94 25.21 15.16
CA PRO A 324 -34.12 26.63 15.44
C PRO A 324 -33.95 26.92 16.94
N GLU A 325 -33.22 27.96 17.21
CA GLU A 325 -32.93 28.58 18.51
C GLU A 325 -34.16 29.15 19.18
N PRO A 326 -34.39 28.97 20.50
CA PRO A 326 -35.38 29.73 21.25
C PRO A 326 -34.82 31.11 21.64
N LYS A 327 -35.57 32.16 21.40
CA LYS A 327 -35.31 33.51 21.86
C LYS A 327 -35.34 33.58 23.39
N GLU A 328 -34.32 34.19 24.00
CA GLU A 328 -34.37 34.72 25.37
C GLU A 328 -34.19 36.23 25.35
N GLU A 329 -34.98 36.88 26.16
CA GLU A 329 -34.92 38.28 26.56
C GLU A 329 -34.20 38.42 27.92
N PRO A 330 -33.70 39.62 28.31
CA PRO A 330 -32.56 39.80 29.19
C PRO A 330 -32.93 40.10 30.67
N ALA A 331 -32.02 39.79 31.60
CA ALA A 331 -32.03 40.43 32.93
C ALA A 331 -30.62 40.47 33.58
N ASP A 332 -30.15 41.68 33.76
CA ASP A 332 -29.52 42.37 34.88
C ASP A 332 -28.40 41.72 35.73
N SER A 333 -27.28 42.46 35.69
CA SER A 333 -26.41 42.98 36.73
C SER A 333 -26.00 42.10 37.95
N GLU A 334 -24.70 41.91 38.23
CA GLU A 334 -23.91 42.69 39.19
C GLU A 334 -22.49 42.06 39.40
N SER A 335 -21.57 42.97 39.63
CA SER A 335 -20.17 42.88 39.96
C SER A 335 -19.81 41.96 41.14
N THR A 336 -18.62 41.39 41.14
CA THR A 336 -17.56 41.70 42.12
C THR A 336 -16.26 40.91 41.81
N SER A 337 -15.22 41.65 41.99
CA SER A 337 -13.78 41.47 42.05
C SER A 337 -13.24 40.22 42.80
N ASP A 338 -12.03 39.94 42.43
CA ASP A 338 -10.84 39.58 43.22
C ASP A 338 -10.27 38.17 43.08
N SER A 339 -9.13 38.19 42.73
CA SER A 339 -7.81 37.85 43.23
C SER A 339 -7.06 36.67 42.57
N TYR A 340 -5.93 37.03 41.99
CA TYR A 340 -4.82 36.20 41.58
C TYR A 340 -4.22 35.47 42.77
N VAL A 341 -3.91 34.17 42.60
CA VAL A 341 -2.87 33.50 43.41
C VAL A 341 -1.91 32.79 42.46
N GLU A 342 -0.72 33.36 42.45
CA GLU A 342 0.51 32.82 41.83
C GLU A 342 1.06 31.72 42.73
N THR A 343 1.30 30.50 42.20
CA THR A 343 2.07 29.48 42.93
C THR A 343 3.31 29.09 42.14
N THR A 344 4.44 29.45 42.77
CA THR A 344 5.81 29.16 42.42
C THR A 344 6.13 27.64 42.48
N PRO A 345 6.98 27.09 41.61
CA PRO A 345 7.40 25.68 41.69
C PRO A 345 8.51 25.47 42.73
N THR A 346 8.37 24.40 43.50
CA THR A 346 9.34 23.90 44.50
C THR A 346 10.46 23.11 43.81
N PRO A 347 11.73 23.23 44.25
CA PRO A 347 12.86 22.55 43.61
C PRO A 347 13.02 21.09 44.06
N THR A 348 13.46 20.27 43.09
CA THR A 348 13.83 18.85 43.20
C THR A 348 15.11 18.68 44.05
N PRO A 349 15.22 17.66 44.92
CA PRO A 349 16.46 17.39 45.64
C PRO A 349 17.48 16.62 44.79
N GLU A 350 18.71 17.07 44.91
CA GLU A 350 19.95 16.55 44.36
C GLU A 350 20.32 15.20 45.02
N VAL A 351 20.59 14.16 44.20
CA VAL A 351 21.07 12.86 44.70
C VAL A 351 22.59 12.81 44.65
N THR A 352 23.16 12.73 45.81
CA THR A 352 24.61 12.62 46.07
C THR A 352 25.16 11.26 45.68
N ALA A 353 26.21 11.23 44.87
CA ALA A 353 26.95 10.03 44.48
C ALA A 353 27.85 9.55 45.64
N THR A 354 27.81 8.23 45.88
CA THR A 354 28.73 7.53 46.82
C THR A 354 29.81 6.80 46.01
N PRO A 355 31.09 6.84 46.40
CA PRO A 355 32.20 6.27 45.64
C PRO A 355 32.37 4.75 45.87
N SER A 356 32.77 4.06 44.82
CA SER A 356 33.25 2.67 44.81
C SER A 356 34.58 2.47 45.55
N PRO A 357 34.79 1.31 46.16
CA PRO A 357 36.15 0.89 46.58
C PRO A 357 36.78 0.00 45.51
N THR A 358 38.09 0.29 45.26
CA THR A 358 39.08 -0.58 44.65
C THR A 358 39.91 -1.19 45.84
N PRO A 359 40.59 -2.29 45.70
CA PRO A 359 41.27 -2.96 44.56
C PRO A 359 40.74 -4.31 44.14
#